data_2f2b154b7823c3358357fa99f87c36e6
#
_entry.id   2f2b154b7823c3358357fa99f87c36e6
#
_cell.length_a   1.000
_cell.length_b   1.000
_cell.length_c   1.000
_cell.angle_alpha   90.00
_cell.angle_beta   90.00
_cell.angle_gamma   90.00
#
_symmetry.space_group_name_H-M   'P 1'
#
loop_
_entity.id
_entity.type
_entity.pdbx_description
1 polymer ?
#
loop_
_entity_poly.entity_id
_entity_poly.type
_entity_poly.pdbx_seq_one_letter_code
_entity_poly.pdbx_strand_id
1 'polypeptide(L)'
;MLFSATLSAHAQRINANQKVINVGQVLFKQPVKAEFKLKNKGFKTLRIQDVKTSCGCTTASFPETVGVGKDFTVSAVYDAQTLGHFHKQVAIYSNAGKEPLVLTMQGVVVSEIKDFMGTYDFTLGDLKVDVNDIEFDDVNRGDRPLKKIHIFNNSNQVAQPVFMHLPSYLTAEMSPSRIAPHHSGTAVLHLDSRNLRDFGLTQTNIYLGFAPGDKVSEQKQLQVSTILLPAFRRMTEQELALAPKLRLSADSLDLGSFNGRKRIKGEIELTNTGRSPLEVRNLQMFSNGLEISLNKTKIEPGGQAKLKVIAIADQIKEPKRTLRILMITNDPDRGKVVIKINVR
;
A
#
# COMPACT_ATOMS: atom_id res chain seq x y z
N MET A 1 2.19 58.03 4.11
CA MET A 1 3.20 56.95 4.00
C MET A 1 2.55 55.80 3.22
N LEU A 2 2.91 55.70 1.93
CA LEU A 2 2.46 54.60 1.08
C LEU A 2 3.40 53.41 1.31
N PHE A 3 2.88 52.32 1.88
CA PHE A 3 3.62 51.05 1.93
C PHE A 3 3.56 50.40 0.54
N SER A 4 4.66 50.44 -0.18
CA SER A 4 4.85 49.69 -1.42
C SER A 4 5.16 48.23 -1.06
N ALA A 5 4.16 47.35 -1.15
CA ALA A 5 4.35 45.92 -1.03
C ALA A 5 5.02 45.43 -2.33
N THR A 6 6.32 45.12 -2.27
CA THR A 6 7.03 44.45 -3.36
C THR A 6 6.58 43.00 -3.42
N LEU A 7 5.60 42.69 -4.29
CA LEU A 7 5.30 41.32 -4.72
C LEU A 7 6.51 40.78 -5.49
N SER A 8 7.27 39.89 -4.87
CA SER A 8 8.30 39.10 -5.56
C SER A 8 7.61 38.09 -6.50
N ALA A 9 7.26 38.55 -7.69
CA ALA A 9 6.75 37.71 -8.74
C ALA A 9 7.88 36.78 -9.24
N HIS A 10 7.85 35.50 -8.84
CA HIS A 10 8.74 34.49 -9.42
C HIS A 10 8.32 34.27 -10.87
N ALA A 11 9.02 34.89 -11.80
CA ALA A 11 8.66 34.91 -13.23
C ALA A 11 8.91 33.57 -13.95
N GLN A 12 9.65 32.65 -13.37
CA GLN A 12 9.93 31.30 -13.91
C GLN A 12 9.58 30.22 -12.90
N ARG A 13 9.15 29.06 -13.43
CA ARG A 13 8.84 27.89 -12.63
C ARG A 13 9.20 26.63 -13.41
N ILE A 14 10.05 25.79 -12.82
CA ILE A 14 10.36 24.47 -13.35
C ILE A 14 9.39 23.46 -12.73
N ASN A 15 8.71 22.69 -13.56
CA ASN A 15 7.96 21.51 -13.14
C ASN A 15 8.74 20.24 -13.51
N ALA A 16 8.91 19.35 -12.55
CA ALA A 16 9.46 18.03 -12.75
C ALA A 16 8.33 16.99 -12.66
N ASN A 17 8.17 16.15 -13.68
CA ASN A 17 7.21 15.07 -13.64
C ASN A 17 7.57 14.07 -12.54
N GLN A 18 8.87 13.83 -12.38
CA GLN A 18 9.42 12.95 -11.35
C GLN A 18 10.77 13.54 -10.89
N LYS A 19 10.93 13.74 -9.57
CA LYS A 19 12.18 14.24 -8.98
C LYS A 19 13.14 13.14 -8.56
N VAL A 20 12.63 11.92 -8.37
CA VAL A 20 13.42 10.75 -7.96
C VAL A 20 13.23 9.68 -9.02
N ILE A 21 14.32 9.18 -9.59
CA ILE A 21 14.34 8.03 -10.51
C ILE A 21 15.08 6.89 -9.84
N ASN A 22 14.39 5.76 -9.64
CA ASN A 22 15.01 4.51 -9.22
C ASN A 22 15.35 3.71 -10.49
N VAL A 23 16.64 3.44 -10.71
CA VAL A 23 17.14 2.68 -11.87
C VAL A 23 17.26 1.17 -11.58
N GLY A 24 16.88 0.72 -10.36
CA GLY A 24 16.91 -0.70 -10.00
C GLY A 24 18.32 -1.24 -9.78
N GLN A 25 18.50 -2.50 -10.18
CA GLN A 25 19.80 -3.15 -10.16
C GLN A 25 20.62 -2.70 -11.36
N VAL A 26 21.87 -2.32 -11.12
CA VAL A 26 22.85 -1.89 -12.13
C VAL A 26 24.07 -2.78 -12.00
N LEU A 27 24.61 -3.27 -13.11
CA LEU A 27 25.82 -4.07 -13.07
C LEU A 27 27.04 -3.22 -12.72
N PHE A 28 27.92 -3.79 -11.91
CA PHE A 28 29.18 -3.17 -11.52
C PHE A 28 30.00 -2.76 -12.75
N LYS A 29 30.52 -1.54 -12.75
CA LYS A 29 31.27 -0.91 -13.85
C LYS A 29 30.47 -0.72 -15.16
N GLN A 30 29.14 -0.85 -15.12
CA GLN A 30 28.29 -0.48 -16.25
C GLN A 30 27.61 0.86 -15.96
N PRO A 31 27.96 1.95 -16.69
CA PRO A 31 27.32 3.24 -16.50
C PRO A 31 25.82 3.17 -16.72
N VAL A 32 25.06 3.85 -15.84
CA VAL A 32 23.61 3.93 -15.94
C VAL A 32 23.14 5.36 -16.11
N LYS A 33 22.18 5.57 -17.00
CA LYS A 33 21.60 6.87 -17.33
C LYS A 33 20.20 7.02 -16.73
N ALA A 34 19.94 8.17 -16.08
CA ALA A 34 18.60 8.62 -15.70
C ALA A 34 18.23 9.88 -16.48
N GLU A 35 17.01 9.94 -17.01
CA GLU A 35 16.48 11.06 -17.79
C GLU A 35 15.30 11.69 -17.07
N PHE A 36 15.49 12.90 -16.57
CA PHE A 36 14.45 13.69 -15.91
C PHE A 36 13.74 14.57 -16.92
N LYS A 37 12.44 14.33 -17.11
CA LYS A 37 11.58 15.14 -17.98
C LYS A 37 11.04 16.33 -17.17
N LEU A 38 11.34 17.53 -17.64
CA LEU A 38 11.04 18.78 -16.99
C LEU A 38 10.27 19.69 -17.97
N LYS A 39 9.59 20.69 -17.42
CA LYS A 39 8.87 21.70 -18.20
C LYS A 39 9.09 23.10 -17.63
N ASN A 40 9.35 24.06 -18.50
CA ASN A 40 9.30 25.47 -18.12
C ASN A 40 7.83 25.92 -18.02
N LYS A 41 7.30 26.01 -16.80
CA LYS A 41 5.96 26.56 -16.52
C LYS A 41 5.96 28.05 -16.14
N GLY A 42 7.11 28.72 -16.28
CA GLY A 42 7.21 30.14 -16.07
C GLY A 42 6.77 30.96 -17.29
N PHE A 43 6.75 32.28 -17.14
CA PHE A 43 6.30 33.24 -18.18
C PHE A 43 7.42 33.81 -19.01
N LYS A 44 8.69 33.46 -18.75
CA LYS A 44 9.88 33.88 -19.50
C LYS A 44 10.76 32.68 -19.83
N THR A 45 11.75 32.89 -20.70
CA THR A 45 12.78 31.90 -21.01
C THR A 45 13.52 31.49 -19.74
N LEU A 46 13.52 30.18 -19.45
CA LEU A 46 14.33 29.60 -18.41
C LEU A 46 15.80 29.56 -18.87
N ARG A 47 16.70 30.01 -18.02
CA ARG A 47 18.16 29.89 -18.22
C ARG A 47 18.73 29.03 -17.11
N ILE A 48 19.33 27.93 -17.48
CA ILE A 48 20.04 27.04 -16.56
C ILE A 48 21.49 27.57 -16.48
N GLN A 49 21.86 27.98 -15.28
CA GLN A 49 23.14 28.67 -15.03
C GLN A 49 24.24 27.66 -14.71
N ASP A 50 23.88 26.61 -13.96
CA ASP A 50 24.81 25.56 -13.54
C ASP A 50 24.04 24.27 -13.16
N VAL A 51 24.69 23.14 -13.29
CA VAL A 51 24.16 21.83 -12.82
C VAL A 51 25.28 21.12 -12.07
N LYS A 52 25.09 20.98 -10.75
CA LYS A 52 26.06 20.31 -9.86
C LYS A 52 25.60 18.90 -9.52
N THR A 53 26.53 17.97 -9.59
CA THR A 53 26.33 16.59 -9.16
C THR A 53 26.93 16.37 -7.76
N SER A 54 26.38 15.43 -7.00
CA SER A 54 26.83 15.12 -5.64
C SER A 54 28.21 14.46 -5.56
N CYS A 55 28.77 13.99 -6.70
CA CYS A 55 30.12 13.40 -6.80
C CYS A 55 30.67 13.51 -8.21
N GLY A 56 31.99 13.40 -8.37
CA GLY A 56 32.65 13.33 -9.69
C GLY A 56 32.36 12.03 -10.49
N CYS A 57 31.72 11.05 -9.85
CA CYS A 57 31.30 9.79 -10.46
C CYS A 57 29.95 9.90 -11.21
N THR A 58 29.38 11.10 -11.29
CA THR A 58 28.13 11.36 -12.00
C THR A 58 28.32 12.59 -12.90
N THR A 59 27.96 12.44 -14.17
CA THR A 59 27.94 13.54 -15.14
C THR A 59 26.50 13.94 -15.45
N ALA A 60 26.28 15.22 -15.76
CA ALA A 60 24.97 15.72 -16.14
C ALA A 60 25.00 16.41 -17.50
N SER A 61 23.94 16.26 -18.26
CA SER A 61 23.75 16.94 -19.56
C SER A 61 22.39 17.65 -19.54
N PHE A 62 22.37 18.89 -20.01
CA PHE A 62 21.20 19.78 -19.92
C PHE A 62 21.22 20.87 -21.00
N PRO A 63 20.06 21.45 -21.41
CA PRO A 63 20.02 22.60 -22.27
C PRO A 63 20.28 23.88 -21.47
N GLU A 64 21.06 24.82 -22.01
CA GLU A 64 21.33 26.12 -21.34
C GLU A 64 20.09 27.02 -21.24
N THR A 65 19.19 26.93 -22.24
CA THR A 65 17.98 27.76 -22.30
C THR A 65 16.78 26.98 -22.72
N VAL A 66 15.61 27.28 -22.12
CA VAL A 66 14.32 26.62 -22.43
C VAL A 66 13.22 27.66 -22.57
N GLY A 67 12.56 27.71 -23.72
CA GLY A 67 11.45 28.63 -23.99
C GLY A 67 10.24 28.38 -23.08
N VAL A 68 9.35 29.36 -23.02
CA VAL A 68 8.10 29.31 -22.25
C VAL A 68 7.26 28.12 -22.69
N GLY A 69 6.74 27.36 -21.72
CA GLY A 69 5.88 26.20 -21.96
C GLY A 69 6.55 24.98 -22.61
N LYS A 70 7.86 25.04 -22.89
CA LYS A 70 8.58 23.94 -23.53
C LYS A 70 9.03 22.90 -22.51
N ASP A 71 8.99 21.66 -22.96
CA ASP A 71 9.56 20.50 -22.26
C ASP A 71 11.06 20.40 -22.54
N PHE A 72 11.83 19.89 -21.58
CA PHE A 72 13.26 19.64 -21.72
C PHE A 72 13.67 18.44 -20.84
N THR A 73 14.87 17.91 -21.12
CA THR A 73 15.39 16.76 -20.39
C THR A 73 16.74 17.14 -19.75
N VAL A 74 16.89 16.73 -18.49
CA VAL A 74 18.19 16.70 -17.81
C VAL A 74 18.56 15.23 -17.65
N SER A 75 19.73 14.85 -18.19
CA SER A 75 20.24 13.48 -18.10
C SER A 75 21.35 13.43 -17.07
N ALA A 76 21.36 12.40 -16.23
CA ALA A 76 22.45 12.08 -15.32
C ALA A 76 22.99 10.70 -15.62
N VAL A 77 24.32 10.55 -15.68
CA VAL A 77 24.99 9.25 -15.90
C VAL A 77 25.89 8.96 -14.71
N TYR A 78 25.64 7.87 -14.02
CA TYR A 78 26.46 7.34 -12.92
C TYR A 78 27.31 6.19 -13.41
N ASP A 79 28.61 6.16 -13.06
CA ASP A 79 29.61 5.21 -13.56
C ASP A 79 29.59 3.81 -12.91
N ALA A 80 28.79 3.64 -11.83
CA ALA A 80 28.56 2.38 -11.11
C ALA A 80 29.85 1.68 -10.61
N GLN A 81 30.88 2.43 -10.21
CA GLN A 81 32.18 1.89 -9.77
C GLN A 81 32.21 1.34 -8.35
N THR A 82 31.12 1.42 -7.59
CA THR A 82 31.05 0.98 -6.19
C THR A 82 29.83 0.09 -6.00
N LEU A 83 30.01 -1.12 -5.47
CA LEU A 83 28.92 -2.04 -5.13
C LEU A 83 28.08 -1.50 -3.98
N GLY A 84 26.77 -1.82 -4.00
CA GLY A 84 25.82 -1.43 -2.98
C GLY A 84 24.86 -0.32 -3.41
N HIS A 85 24.06 0.14 -2.47
CA HIS A 85 23.08 1.20 -2.72
C HIS A 85 23.75 2.53 -3.07
N PHE A 86 23.16 3.24 -4.02
CA PHE A 86 23.60 4.60 -4.36
C PHE A 86 22.42 5.57 -4.40
N HIS A 87 22.72 6.82 -4.09
CA HIS A 87 21.81 7.94 -4.11
C HIS A 87 22.59 9.16 -4.62
N LYS A 88 22.36 9.51 -5.89
CA LYS A 88 23.08 10.58 -6.57
C LYS A 88 22.15 11.76 -6.82
N GLN A 89 22.59 12.95 -6.43
CA GLN A 89 21.82 14.17 -6.60
C GLN A 89 22.37 15.03 -7.74
N VAL A 90 21.46 15.68 -8.43
CA VAL A 90 21.73 16.66 -9.49
C VAL A 90 20.99 17.95 -9.11
N ALA A 91 21.71 18.96 -8.74
CA ALA A 91 21.19 20.27 -8.36
C ALA A 91 21.25 21.25 -9.55
N ILE A 92 20.07 21.70 -10.01
CA ILE A 92 19.91 22.60 -11.16
C ILE A 92 19.74 24.02 -10.66
N TYR A 93 20.72 24.87 -10.92
CA TYR A 93 20.67 26.31 -10.65
C TYR A 93 20.15 27.05 -11.88
N SER A 94 19.17 27.92 -11.69
CA SER A 94 18.53 28.63 -12.81
C SER A 94 17.94 29.96 -12.38
N ASN A 95 17.49 30.76 -13.34
CA ASN A 95 16.76 31.99 -13.05
C ASN A 95 15.31 31.77 -12.55
N ALA A 96 14.92 30.54 -12.26
CA ALA A 96 13.60 30.23 -11.72
C ALA A 96 13.49 30.45 -10.19
N GLY A 97 14.61 30.56 -9.49
CA GLY A 97 14.64 30.79 -8.04
C GLY A 97 16.05 30.86 -7.51
N LYS A 98 16.17 31.22 -6.22
CA LYS A 98 17.47 31.25 -5.53
C LYS A 98 17.97 29.87 -5.17
N GLU A 99 17.03 28.97 -4.83
CA GLU A 99 17.30 27.58 -4.47
C GLU A 99 17.35 26.70 -5.71
N PRO A 100 18.28 25.73 -5.78
CA PRO A 100 18.36 24.82 -6.90
C PRO A 100 17.20 23.81 -6.88
N LEU A 101 16.76 23.37 -8.05
CA LEU A 101 15.91 22.19 -8.17
C LEU A 101 16.79 20.96 -8.03
N VAL A 102 16.55 20.15 -6.99
CA VAL A 102 17.28 18.90 -6.77
C VAL A 102 16.53 17.72 -7.37
N LEU A 103 17.22 16.98 -8.22
CA LEU A 103 16.78 15.71 -8.80
C LEU A 103 17.66 14.59 -8.24
N THR A 104 17.09 13.39 -8.11
CA THR A 104 17.76 12.26 -7.48
C THR A 104 17.71 11.03 -8.38
N MET A 105 18.84 10.40 -8.61
CA MET A 105 18.96 9.05 -9.16
C MET A 105 19.41 8.09 -8.07
N GLN A 106 18.68 6.99 -7.90
CA GLN A 106 19.02 5.96 -6.90
C GLN A 106 18.90 4.56 -7.48
N GLY A 107 19.54 3.61 -6.84
CA GLY A 107 19.54 2.21 -7.25
C GLY A 107 20.51 1.38 -6.40
N VAL A 108 20.84 0.20 -6.87
CA VAL A 108 21.84 -0.68 -6.26
C VAL A 108 22.78 -1.22 -7.32
N VAL A 109 24.09 -1.07 -7.11
CA VAL A 109 25.11 -1.69 -7.95
C VAL A 109 25.36 -3.09 -7.45
N VAL A 110 25.21 -4.08 -8.33
CA VAL A 110 25.34 -5.51 -8.06
C VAL A 110 26.41 -6.15 -8.98
N SER A 111 27.03 -7.22 -8.52
CA SER A 111 27.94 -8.01 -9.36
C SER A 111 27.20 -8.82 -10.43
N GLU A 112 25.94 -9.17 -10.13
CA GLU A 112 25.05 -9.95 -10.99
C GLU A 112 23.62 -9.47 -10.80
N ILE A 113 22.87 -9.29 -11.90
CA ILE A 113 21.42 -8.99 -11.84
C ILE A 113 20.69 -10.31 -11.59
N LYS A 114 19.93 -10.35 -10.49
CA LYS A 114 19.07 -11.49 -10.17
C LYS A 114 17.63 -11.17 -10.54
N ASP A 115 17.14 -11.85 -11.56
CA ASP A 115 15.74 -11.78 -11.95
C ASP A 115 14.84 -12.59 -11.02
N PHE A 116 13.57 -12.24 -10.99
CA PHE A 116 12.55 -13.01 -10.28
C PHE A 116 12.37 -14.37 -10.98
N MET A 117 12.59 -15.46 -10.22
CA MET A 117 12.52 -16.84 -10.73
C MET A 117 11.13 -17.47 -10.64
N GLY A 118 10.12 -16.71 -10.16
CA GLY A 118 8.73 -17.16 -10.07
C GLY A 118 7.95 -16.91 -11.36
N THR A 119 6.65 -17.20 -11.29
CA THR A 119 5.71 -17.02 -12.40
C THR A 119 4.95 -15.69 -12.28
N TYR A 120 4.46 -15.19 -13.42
CA TYR A 120 3.61 -14.00 -13.48
C TYR A 120 2.20 -14.44 -13.90
N ASP A 121 1.43 -14.92 -12.92
CA ASP A 121 0.19 -15.65 -13.17
C ASP A 121 -0.99 -14.74 -13.52
N PHE A 122 -0.87 -13.45 -13.20
CA PHE A 122 -1.97 -12.49 -13.39
C PHE A 122 -1.60 -11.43 -14.43
N THR A 123 -2.51 -11.22 -15.40
CA THR A 123 -2.35 -10.21 -16.45
C THR A 123 -3.18 -8.98 -16.12
N LEU A 124 -2.52 -7.82 -16.07
CA LEU A 124 -3.11 -6.51 -15.77
C LEU A 124 -2.90 -5.56 -16.96
N GLY A 125 -3.68 -5.72 -18.01
CA GLY A 125 -3.45 -5.03 -19.28
C GLY A 125 -2.13 -5.51 -19.92
N ASP A 126 -1.22 -4.57 -20.19
CA ASP A 126 0.11 -4.86 -20.76
C ASP A 126 1.17 -5.28 -19.72
N LEU A 127 0.81 -5.31 -18.46
CA LEU A 127 1.66 -5.78 -17.37
C LEU A 127 1.21 -7.16 -16.89
N LYS A 128 2.16 -7.93 -16.37
CA LYS A 128 1.87 -9.16 -15.63
C LYS A 128 2.44 -9.07 -14.23
N VAL A 129 1.80 -9.71 -13.26
CA VAL A 129 2.22 -9.73 -11.86
C VAL A 129 2.18 -11.14 -11.30
N ASP A 130 2.97 -11.39 -10.25
CA ASP A 130 3.01 -12.65 -9.52
C ASP A 130 1.84 -12.82 -8.55
N VAL A 131 1.21 -11.72 -8.11
CA VAL A 131 0.11 -11.72 -7.16
C VAL A 131 -0.89 -10.60 -7.48
N ASN A 132 -2.20 -10.90 -7.37
CA ASN A 132 -3.28 -9.90 -7.53
C ASN A 132 -4.17 -9.76 -6.28
N ASP A 133 -3.99 -10.63 -5.29
CA ASP A 133 -4.62 -10.54 -3.96
C ASP A 133 -3.52 -10.45 -2.91
N ILE A 134 -3.29 -9.23 -2.41
CA ILE A 134 -2.18 -8.87 -1.54
C ILE A 134 -2.70 -8.85 -0.10
N GLU A 135 -2.52 -9.94 0.60
CA GLU A 135 -2.87 -10.06 2.00
C GLU A 135 -1.69 -9.66 2.89
N PHE A 136 -1.81 -8.55 3.61
CA PHE A 136 -0.92 -8.26 4.73
C PHE A 136 -1.33 -9.13 5.91
N ASP A 137 -0.33 -9.60 6.67
CA ASP A 137 -0.59 -10.31 7.92
C ASP A 137 -1.38 -9.42 8.90
N ASP A 138 -1.89 -10.00 9.97
CA ASP A 138 -2.52 -9.23 11.04
C ASP A 138 -1.55 -8.17 11.57
N VAL A 139 -2.02 -6.94 11.69
CA VAL A 139 -1.21 -5.80 12.14
C VAL A 139 -1.76 -5.21 13.42
N ASN A 140 -0.87 -4.79 14.30
CA ASN A 140 -1.22 -3.94 15.44
C ASN A 140 -1.13 -2.47 15.03
N ARG A 141 -1.83 -1.61 15.74
CA ARG A 141 -1.73 -0.17 15.48
C ARG A 141 -0.32 0.34 15.75
N GLY A 142 0.32 0.87 14.71
CA GLY A 142 1.70 1.33 14.72
C GLY A 142 2.63 0.49 13.84
N ASP A 143 2.24 -0.73 13.48
CA ASP A 143 3.02 -1.59 12.59
C ASP A 143 3.09 -1.03 11.16
N ARG A 144 4.21 -1.31 10.50
CA ARG A 144 4.47 -0.88 9.13
C ARG A 144 5.01 -2.03 8.27
N PRO A 145 4.22 -3.06 8.01
CA PRO A 145 4.64 -4.16 7.15
C PRO A 145 4.76 -3.71 5.70
N LEU A 146 5.50 -4.51 4.93
CA LEU A 146 5.64 -4.35 3.50
C LEU A 146 5.32 -5.65 2.76
N LYS A 147 4.85 -5.53 1.52
CA LYS A 147 4.69 -6.65 0.57
C LYS A 147 5.35 -6.29 -0.75
N LYS A 148 6.03 -7.27 -1.34
CA LYS A 148 6.64 -7.15 -2.67
C LYS A 148 5.71 -7.74 -3.72
N ILE A 149 5.68 -7.08 -4.88
CA ILE A 149 4.96 -7.53 -6.07
C ILE A 149 5.97 -7.50 -7.20
N HIS A 150 6.12 -8.61 -7.90
CA HIS A 150 6.96 -8.66 -9.09
C HIS A 150 6.11 -8.35 -10.32
N ILE A 151 6.64 -7.47 -11.18
CA ILE A 151 5.92 -6.94 -12.34
C ILE A 151 6.75 -7.23 -13.57
N PHE A 152 6.13 -7.76 -14.60
CA PHE A 152 6.73 -7.99 -15.91
C PHE A 152 6.05 -7.11 -16.95
N ASN A 153 6.85 -6.38 -17.72
CA ASN A 153 6.36 -5.62 -18.85
C ASN A 153 6.22 -6.55 -20.08
N ASN A 154 5.00 -6.93 -20.38
CA ASN A 154 4.67 -7.84 -21.49
C ASN A 154 4.49 -7.09 -22.82
N SER A 155 4.77 -5.79 -22.87
CA SER A 155 4.63 -4.96 -24.07
C SER A 155 5.95 -4.69 -24.78
N ASN A 156 5.88 -4.10 -25.97
CA ASN A 156 7.04 -3.63 -26.75
C ASN A 156 7.44 -2.18 -26.43
N GLN A 157 6.84 -1.57 -25.39
CA GLN A 157 7.12 -0.19 -24.97
C GLN A 157 7.69 -0.17 -23.56
N VAL A 158 8.45 0.90 -23.23
CA VAL A 158 8.92 1.10 -21.86
C VAL A 158 7.75 1.42 -20.96
N ALA A 159 7.47 0.58 -19.97
CA ALA A 159 6.50 0.83 -18.95
C ALA A 159 7.05 1.77 -17.87
N GLN A 160 6.18 2.60 -17.29
CA GLN A 160 6.44 3.37 -16.08
C GLN A 160 5.30 3.10 -15.10
N PRO A 161 5.26 1.89 -14.48
CA PRO A 161 4.10 1.47 -13.73
C PRO A 161 3.78 2.41 -12.57
N VAL A 162 2.49 2.66 -12.36
CA VAL A 162 2.00 3.50 -11.28
C VAL A 162 0.83 2.83 -10.58
N PHE A 163 0.82 2.89 -9.25
CA PHE A 163 -0.36 2.49 -8.49
C PHE A 163 -1.35 3.64 -8.42
N MET A 164 -2.59 3.35 -8.68
CA MET A 164 -3.70 4.29 -8.66
C MET A 164 -4.67 3.91 -7.54
N HIS A 165 -5.37 4.92 -7.00
CA HIS A 165 -6.33 4.78 -5.90
C HIS A 165 -5.73 4.19 -4.62
N LEU A 166 -4.46 4.49 -4.33
CA LEU A 166 -3.86 4.14 -3.05
C LEU A 166 -4.57 4.90 -1.93
N PRO A 167 -5.14 4.20 -0.93
CA PRO A 167 -5.66 4.85 0.26
C PRO A 167 -4.51 5.42 1.11
N SER A 168 -4.82 6.31 2.05
CA SER A 168 -3.83 7.00 2.88
C SER A 168 -2.94 6.10 3.74
N TYR A 169 -3.35 4.86 3.97
CA TYR A 169 -2.58 3.87 4.71
C TYR A 169 -1.63 3.03 3.84
N LEU A 170 -1.62 3.23 2.50
CA LEU A 170 -0.72 2.54 1.58
C LEU A 170 0.16 3.52 0.83
N THR A 171 1.43 3.18 0.70
CA THR A 171 2.36 3.81 -0.23
C THR A 171 3.06 2.74 -1.06
N ALA A 172 3.54 3.10 -2.25
CA ALA A 172 4.19 2.18 -3.16
C ALA A 172 5.50 2.75 -3.69
N GLU A 173 6.51 1.91 -3.78
CA GLU A 173 7.78 2.21 -4.41
C GLU A 173 8.03 1.22 -5.56
N MET A 174 8.56 1.71 -6.68
CA MET A 174 8.84 0.92 -7.88
C MET A 174 10.34 0.87 -8.15
N SER A 175 10.88 -0.33 -8.38
CA SER A 175 12.29 -0.56 -8.71
C SER A 175 12.43 -1.59 -9.84
N PRO A 176 12.93 -1.22 -11.04
CA PRO A 176 13.19 0.15 -11.49
C PRO A 176 11.89 0.95 -11.69
N SER A 177 11.97 2.27 -11.67
CA SER A 177 10.80 3.12 -11.94
C SER A 177 10.33 3.10 -13.40
N ARG A 178 11.16 2.56 -14.29
CA ARG A 178 10.88 2.34 -15.73
C ARG A 178 11.32 0.94 -16.09
N ILE A 179 10.41 0.12 -16.59
CA ILE A 179 10.65 -1.28 -16.98
C ILE A 179 10.73 -1.36 -18.50
N ALA A 180 11.87 -1.78 -19.02
CA ALA A 180 12.07 -1.98 -20.46
C ALA A 180 11.09 -3.06 -21.01
N PRO A 181 10.84 -3.09 -22.33
CA PRO A 181 10.08 -4.17 -22.95
C PRO A 181 10.62 -5.55 -22.55
N HIS A 182 9.72 -6.46 -22.18
CA HIS A 182 10.03 -7.84 -21.79
C HIS A 182 11.03 -8.00 -20.63
N HIS A 183 11.08 -6.96 -19.75
CA HIS A 183 11.88 -7.00 -18.52
C HIS A 183 10.96 -6.93 -17.29
N SER A 184 11.55 -7.25 -16.14
CA SER A 184 10.85 -7.25 -14.87
C SER A 184 11.22 -6.07 -13.97
N GLY A 185 10.37 -5.79 -13.01
CA GLY A 185 10.60 -4.86 -11.93
C GLY A 185 9.91 -5.35 -10.65
N THR A 186 10.16 -4.67 -9.55
CA THR A 186 9.56 -4.99 -8.26
C THR A 186 8.88 -3.74 -7.71
N ALA A 187 7.64 -3.88 -7.29
CA ALA A 187 6.96 -2.90 -6.46
C ALA A 187 7.00 -3.33 -5.01
N VAL A 188 7.16 -2.37 -4.11
CA VAL A 188 7.05 -2.57 -2.66
C VAL A 188 5.89 -1.73 -2.17
N LEU A 189 4.86 -2.39 -1.67
CA LEU A 189 3.75 -1.75 -0.98
C LEU A 189 4.08 -1.67 0.51
N HIS A 190 3.97 -0.48 1.09
CA HIS A 190 4.12 -0.22 2.52
C HIS A 190 2.76 0.12 3.11
N LEU A 191 2.40 -0.57 4.19
CA LEU A 191 1.19 -0.29 4.94
C LEU A 191 1.57 0.45 6.23
N ASP A 192 0.94 1.60 6.50
CA ASP A 192 1.01 2.29 7.80
C ASP A 192 -0.30 2.07 8.57
N SER A 193 -0.28 1.14 9.53
CA SER A 193 -1.47 0.73 10.28
C SER A 193 -2.06 1.85 11.17
N ARG A 194 -1.33 2.95 11.40
CA ARG A 194 -1.85 4.12 12.12
C ARG A 194 -2.93 4.84 11.35
N ASN A 195 -2.91 4.76 10.02
CA ASN A 195 -3.86 5.38 9.11
C ASN A 195 -5.08 4.48 8.81
N LEU A 196 -5.10 3.24 9.31
CA LEU A 196 -6.31 2.42 9.29
C LEU A 196 -7.32 2.98 10.30
N ARG A 197 -8.59 3.09 9.91
CA ARG A 197 -9.63 3.70 10.75
C ARG A 197 -10.13 2.73 11.81
N ASP A 198 -10.63 1.59 11.37
CA ASP A 198 -11.38 0.65 12.20
C ASP A 198 -10.57 -0.62 12.47
N PHE A 199 -10.79 -1.23 13.63
CA PHE A 199 -10.28 -2.57 13.92
C PHE A 199 -10.96 -3.61 13.02
N GLY A 200 -10.26 -4.73 12.78
CA GLY A 200 -10.74 -5.83 11.97
C GLY A 200 -10.29 -5.74 10.52
N LEU A 201 -11.02 -6.41 9.63
CA LEU A 201 -10.68 -6.56 8.23
C LEU A 201 -10.92 -5.25 7.47
N THR A 202 -9.87 -4.78 6.82
CA THR A 202 -9.93 -3.73 5.80
C THR A 202 -9.56 -4.36 4.45
N GLN A 203 -10.44 -4.18 3.46
CA GLN A 203 -10.19 -4.59 2.08
C GLN A 203 -10.34 -3.38 1.16
N THR A 204 -9.46 -3.26 0.18
CA THR A 204 -9.51 -2.19 -0.82
C THR A 204 -9.01 -2.69 -2.16
N ASN A 205 -9.51 -2.09 -3.22
CA ASN A 205 -9.01 -2.30 -4.57
C ASN A 205 -8.10 -1.14 -4.94
N ILE A 206 -6.90 -1.46 -5.37
CA ILE A 206 -5.95 -0.55 -5.98
C ILE A 206 -5.75 -0.98 -7.44
N TYR A 207 -5.14 -0.15 -8.25
CA TYR A 207 -4.99 -0.44 -9.67
C TYR A 207 -3.55 -0.19 -10.11
N LEU A 208 -3.04 -1.05 -10.98
CA LEU A 208 -1.70 -0.91 -11.55
C LEU A 208 -1.82 -0.40 -12.99
N GLY A 209 -1.46 0.85 -13.22
CA GLY A 209 -1.39 1.44 -14.57
C GLY A 209 -0.05 1.22 -15.22
N PHE A 210 -0.05 1.18 -16.55
CA PHE A 210 1.16 1.04 -17.38
C PHE A 210 2.07 2.28 -17.31
N ALA A 211 1.48 3.47 -17.22
CA ALA A 211 2.19 4.75 -17.15
C ALA A 211 1.37 5.82 -16.41
N PRO A 212 1.98 6.92 -15.96
CA PRO A 212 1.27 8.06 -15.40
C PRO A 212 0.21 8.60 -16.37
N GLY A 213 -1.02 8.79 -15.86
CA GLY A 213 -2.17 9.21 -16.65
C GLY A 213 -2.98 8.07 -17.27
N ASP A 214 -2.61 6.83 -16.99
CA ASP A 214 -3.39 5.66 -17.39
C ASP A 214 -4.77 5.64 -16.70
N LYS A 215 -5.74 4.94 -17.32
CA LYS A 215 -7.10 4.84 -16.80
C LYS A 215 -7.30 3.60 -15.95
N VAL A 216 -8.09 3.76 -14.91
CA VAL A 216 -8.56 2.66 -14.06
C VAL A 216 -9.50 1.75 -14.85
N SER A 217 -9.33 0.44 -14.71
CA SER A 217 -10.23 -0.59 -15.21
C SER A 217 -10.19 -1.84 -14.33
N GLU A 218 -11.21 -2.67 -14.37
CA GLU A 218 -11.28 -3.93 -13.63
C GLU A 218 -10.10 -4.87 -13.95
N GLN A 219 -9.62 -4.86 -15.21
CA GLN A 219 -8.48 -5.67 -15.64
C GLN A 219 -7.14 -5.27 -15.00
N LYS A 220 -7.07 -4.11 -14.36
CA LYS A 220 -5.86 -3.57 -13.72
C LYS A 220 -5.95 -3.61 -12.20
N GLN A 221 -6.98 -4.28 -11.68
CA GLN A 221 -7.29 -4.32 -10.27
C GLN A 221 -6.38 -5.29 -9.52
N LEU A 222 -5.95 -4.84 -8.35
CA LEU A 222 -5.30 -5.62 -7.31
C LEU A 222 -6.11 -5.45 -6.02
N GLN A 223 -6.41 -6.54 -5.34
CA GLN A 223 -7.04 -6.49 -4.04
C GLN A 223 -5.98 -6.42 -2.95
N VAL A 224 -6.20 -5.57 -1.96
CA VAL A 224 -5.32 -5.47 -0.77
C VAL A 224 -6.17 -5.66 0.47
N SER A 225 -5.72 -6.52 1.37
CA SER A 225 -6.40 -6.77 2.64
C SER A 225 -5.45 -6.83 3.82
N THR A 226 -5.95 -6.49 5.00
CA THR A 226 -5.26 -6.61 6.28
C THR A 226 -6.28 -6.64 7.42
N ILE A 227 -5.91 -7.19 8.57
CA ILE A 227 -6.71 -7.16 9.79
C ILE A 227 -5.98 -6.30 10.83
N LEU A 228 -6.61 -5.19 11.23
CA LEU A 228 -6.09 -4.35 12.30
C LEU A 228 -6.52 -4.90 13.67
N LEU A 229 -5.56 -5.23 14.51
CA LEU A 229 -5.74 -5.68 15.88
C LEU A 229 -5.52 -4.53 16.88
N PRO A 230 -6.11 -4.61 18.08
CA PRO A 230 -5.75 -3.75 19.19
C PRO A 230 -4.28 -3.96 19.55
N ALA A 231 -3.52 -2.86 19.68
CA ALA A 231 -2.17 -2.96 20.21
C ALA A 231 -2.25 -3.20 21.73
N PHE A 232 -1.89 -4.40 22.15
CA PHE A 232 -1.70 -4.70 23.55
C PHE A 232 -0.23 -4.40 23.93
N ARG A 233 -0.04 -3.46 24.87
CA ARG A 233 1.28 -3.26 25.49
C ARG A 233 1.69 -4.52 26.28
N ARG A 234 2.96 -4.68 26.57
CA ARG A 234 3.38 -5.70 27.54
C ARG A 234 2.67 -5.46 28.87
N MET A 235 1.88 -6.42 29.27
CA MET A 235 1.12 -6.40 30.51
C MET A 235 1.86 -7.21 31.57
N THR A 236 1.82 -6.74 32.82
CA THR A 236 2.30 -7.50 33.98
C THR A 236 1.32 -8.63 34.30
N GLU A 237 1.77 -9.62 35.07
CA GLU A 237 0.90 -10.72 35.53
C GLU A 237 -0.32 -10.23 36.30
N GLN A 238 -0.16 -9.17 37.10
CA GLN A 238 -1.28 -8.55 37.82
C GLN A 238 -2.30 -7.90 36.88
N GLU A 239 -1.83 -7.19 35.85
CA GLU A 239 -2.69 -6.60 34.82
C GLU A 239 -3.44 -7.69 34.02
N LEU A 240 -2.77 -8.77 33.65
CA LEU A 240 -3.37 -9.92 32.97
C LEU A 240 -4.40 -10.63 33.86
N ALA A 241 -4.17 -10.73 35.17
CA ALA A 241 -5.14 -11.29 36.13
C ALA A 241 -6.41 -10.44 36.26
N LEU A 242 -6.30 -9.14 35.99
CA LEU A 242 -7.44 -8.18 36.00
C LEU A 242 -8.05 -7.96 34.62
N ALA A 243 -7.44 -8.48 33.55
CA ALA A 243 -7.92 -8.27 32.18
C ALA A 243 -9.32 -8.88 31.94
N PRO A 244 -10.04 -8.39 30.92
CA PRO A 244 -11.25 -9.05 30.43
C PRO A 244 -10.88 -10.40 29.83
N LYS A 245 -11.76 -11.39 29.94
CA LYS A 245 -11.57 -12.74 29.37
C LYS A 245 -12.82 -13.20 28.67
N LEU A 246 -12.73 -13.37 27.36
CA LEU A 246 -13.82 -13.84 26.53
C LEU A 246 -13.93 -15.38 26.59
N ARG A 247 -15.08 -15.87 26.99
CA ARG A 247 -15.50 -17.26 26.80
C ARG A 247 -16.69 -17.30 25.86
N LEU A 248 -16.58 -18.11 24.80
CA LEU A 248 -17.69 -18.42 23.91
C LEU A 248 -18.34 -19.74 24.29
N SER A 249 -19.65 -19.87 24.10
CA SER A 249 -20.35 -21.14 24.24
C SER A 249 -19.90 -22.17 23.20
N ALA A 250 -19.46 -21.69 22.00
CA ALA A 250 -18.87 -22.49 20.95
C ALA A 250 -18.02 -21.62 20.01
N ASP A 251 -16.91 -22.14 19.49
CA ASP A 251 -16.07 -21.47 18.47
C ASP A 251 -16.57 -21.75 17.04
N SER A 252 -17.61 -22.57 16.88
CA SER A 252 -18.30 -22.82 15.63
C SER A 252 -19.79 -23.01 15.87
N LEU A 253 -20.61 -22.66 14.87
CA LEU A 253 -22.07 -22.79 14.92
C LEU A 253 -22.54 -23.56 13.69
N ASP A 254 -23.16 -24.74 13.91
CA ASP A 254 -23.83 -25.51 12.86
C ASP A 254 -25.32 -25.11 12.83
N LEU A 255 -25.72 -24.42 11.76
CA LEU A 255 -27.09 -23.98 11.53
C LEU A 255 -27.95 -25.08 10.84
N GLY A 256 -27.32 -26.18 10.40
CA GLY A 256 -27.97 -27.25 9.68
C GLY A 256 -28.33 -26.90 8.24
N SER A 257 -29.37 -27.57 7.72
CA SER A 257 -29.87 -27.39 6.35
C SER A 257 -31.04 -26.41 6.30
N PHE A 258 -31.15 -25.70 5.20
CA PHE A 258 -32.27 -24.78 4.98
C PHE A 258 -33.61 -25.46 4.89
N ASN A 259 -33.67 -26.69 4.35
CA ASN A 259 -34.91 -27.47 4.20
C ASN A 259 -36.08 -26.67 3.61
N GLY A 260 -35.81 -25.91 2.54
CA GLY A 260 -36.78 -25.04 1.87
C GLY A 260 -37.03 -23.67 2.57
N ARG A 261 -36.46 -23.43 3.74
CA ARG A 261 -36.52 -22.12 4.41
C ARG A 261 -35.56 -21.14 3.77
N LYS A 262 -35.98 -19.89 3.63
CA LYS A 262 -35.08 -18.81 3.14
C LYS A 262 -34.04 -18.37 4.16
N ARG A 263 -34.31 -18.57 5.44
CA ARG A 263 -33.48 -18.08 6.56
C ARG A 263 -33.42 -19.13 7.67
N ILE A 264 -32.23 -19.39 8.18
CA ILE A 264 -31.99 -20.19 9.38
C ILE A 264 -31.18 -19.37 10.36
N LYS A 265 -31.38 -19.62 11.66
CA LYS A 265 -30.78 -18.82 12.74
C LYS A 265 -30.18 -19.67 13.83
N GLY A 266 -29.18 -19.13 14.49
CA GLY A 266 -28.60 -19.67 15.71
C GLY A 266 -27.99 -18.57 16.55
N GLU A 267 -27.55 -18.92 17.74
CA GLU A 267 -26.98 -17.99 18.72
C GLU A 267 -25.70 -18.57 19.33
N ILE A 268 -24.74 -17.68 19.63
CA ILE A 268 -23.55 -17.98 20.42
C ILE A 268 -23.58 -17.05 21.63
N GLU A 269 -23.37 -17.60 22.81
CA GLU A 269 -23.25 -16.83 24.03
C GLU A 269 -21.81 -16.42 24.26
N LEU A 270 -21.61 -15.15 24.58
CA LEU A 270 -20.34 -14.54 24.99
C LEU A 270 -20.42 -14.28 26.49
N THR A 271 -19.48 -14.80 27.26
CA THR A 271 -19.38 -14.57 28.70
C THR A 271 -18.05 -13.89 29.01
N ASN A 272 -18.07 -12.83 29.78
CA ASN A 272 -16.87 -12.23 30.33
C ASN A 272 -16.51 -12.92 31.64
N THR A 273 -15.50 -13.79 31.62
CA THR A 273 -14.98 -14.48 32.81
C THR A 273 -13.81 -13.75 33.47
N GLY A 274 -13.44 -12.59 32.92
CA GLY A 274 -12.40 -11.70 33.47
C GLY A 274 -12.92 -10.78 34.57
N ARG A 275 -12.03 -9.87 35.00
CA ARG A 275 -12.31 -8.93 36.09
C ARG A 275 -12.51 -7.48 35.64
N SER A 276 -12.25 -7.18 34.35
CA SER A 276 -12.49 -5.89 33.72
C SER A 276 -13.56 -6.01 32.64
N PRO A 277 -14.23 -4.94 32.22
CA PRO A 277 -15.21 -4.97 31.15
C PRO A 277 -14.63 -5.48 29.84
N LEU A 278 -15.30 -6.45 29.23
CA LEU A 278 -14.98 -6.97 27.91
C LEU A 278 -15.69 -6.13 26.85
N GLU A 279 -14.93 -5.64 25.88
CA GLU A 279 -15.45 -4.86 24.76
C GLU A 279 -15.29 -5.62 23.44
N VAL A 280 -16.38 -5.78 22.70
CA VAL A 280 -16.35 -6.20 21.29
C VAL A 280 -16.18 -4.94 20.46
N ARG A 281 -14.98 -4.71 19.98
CA ARG A 281 -14.58 -3.48 19.25
C ARG A 281 -14.97 -3.50 17.79
N ASN A 282 -15.05 -4.70 17.19
CA ASN A 282 -15.56 -4.88 15.85
C ASN A 282 -16.15 -6.27 15.67
N LEU A 283 -17.14 -6.38 14.78
CA LEU A 283 -17.80 -7.62 14.40
C LEU A 283 -18.12 -7.57 12.91
N GLN A 284 -17.48 -8.43 12.13
CA GLN A 284 -17.55 -8.42 10.66
C GLN A 284 -17.78 -9.82 10.11
N MET A 285 -18.36 -9.91 8.92
CA MET A 285 -18.49 -11.13 8.14
C MET A 285 -17.43 -11.15 7.04
N PHE A 286 -16.79 -12.31 6.82
CA PHE A 286 -15.86 -12.48 5.69
C PHE A 286 -16.56 -12.76 4.36
N SER A 287 -17.84 -13.08 4.38
CA SER A 287 -18.60 -13.46 3.18
C SER A 287 -20.04 -13.02 3.28
N ASN A 288 -20.66 -12.82 2.14
CA ASN A 288 -22.09 -12.55 2.04
C ASN A 288 -22.91 -13.77 2.48
N GLY A 289 -24.18 -13.55 2.80
CA GLY A 289 -25.12 -14.60 3.16
C GLY A 289 -25.32 -14.80 4.65
N LEU A 290 -24.67 -14.00 5.48
CA LEU A 290 -24.94 -13.91 6.92
C LEU A 290 -25.50 -12.53 7.29
N GLU A 291 -26.36 -12.50 8.28
CA GLU A 291 -26.68 -11.32 9.09
C GLU A 291 -26.28 -11.62 10.53
N ILE A 292 -25.60 -10.68 11.17
CA ILE A 292 -25.13 -10.84 12.54
C ILE A 292 -25.57 -9.67 13.40
N SER A 293 -25.91 -9.93 14.63
CA SER A 293 -26.21 -8.89 15.61
C SER A 293 -25.77 -9.32 17.01
N LEU A 294 -25.20 -8.38 17.74
CA LEU A 294 -24.77 -8.54 19.13
C LEU A 294 -25.63 -7.62 20.00
N ASN A 295 -26.24 -8.18 21.04
CA ASN A 295 -27.14 -7.41 21.90
C ASN A 295 -26.43 -6.43 22.83
N LYS A 296 -25.14 -6.65 23.13
CA LYS A 296 -24.29 -5.77 23.94
C LYS A 296 -22.87 -5.85 23.42
N THR A 297 -22.23 -4.71 23.19
CA THR A 297 -20.80 -4.61 22.79
C THR A 297 -19.88 -4.50 24.00
N LYS A 298 -20.40 -4.10 25.16
CA LYS A 298 -19.70 -4.04 26.45
C LYS A 298 -20.32 -5.02 27.42
N ILE A 299 -19.51 -5.94 27.97
CA ILE A 299 -19.93 -7.02 28.86
C ILE A 299 -19.18 -6.85 30.18
N GLU A 300 -19.89 -6.53 31.24
CA GLU A 300 -19.29 -6.39 32.58
C GLU A 300 -18.77 -7.74 33.10
N PRO A 301 -17.86 -7.76 34.08
CA PRO A 301 -17.35 -8.99 34.69
C PRO A 301 -18.49 -9.94 35.14
N GLY A 302 -18.42 -11.22 34.75
CA GLY A 302 -19.47 -12.20 34.99
C GLY A 302 -20.72 -12.06 34.11
N GLY A 303 -20.80 -10.99 33.31
CA GLY A 303 -21.93 -10.73 32.43
C GLY A 303 -21.89 -11.55 31.13
N GLN A 304 -23.02 -11.53 30.43
CA GLN A 304 -23.21 -12.26 29.18
C GLN A 304 -23.77 -11.38 28.07
N ALA A 305 -23.45 -11.73 26.81
CA ALA A 305 -24.05 -11.20 25.60
C ALA A 305 -24.40 -12.34 24.63
N LYS A 306 -25.31 -12.06 23.70
CA LYS A 306 -25.75 -13.04 22.68
C LYS A 306 -25.42 -12.51 21.29
N LEU A 307 -24.63 -13.28 20.58
CA LEU A 307 -24.36 -13.10 19.15
C LEU A 307 -25.39 -13.92 18.38
N LYS A 308 -26.32 -13.24 17.73
CA LYS A 308 -27.29 -13.85 16.84
C LYS A 308 -26.76 -13.90 15.43
N VAL A 309 -26.87 -15.04 14.81
CA VAL A 309 -26.42 -15.31 13.43
C VAL A 309 -27.61 -15.81 12.62
N ILE A 310 -27.83 -15.22 11.45
CA ILE A 310 -28.86 -15.63 10.50
C ILE A 310 -28.16 -15.90 9.17
N ALA A 311 -28.36 -17.09 8.62
CA ALA A 311 -27.93 -17.43 7.28
C ALA A 311 -29.09 -17.25 6.27
N ILE A 312 -28.79 -16.71 5.09
CA ILE A 312 -29.75 -16.37 4.04
C ILE A 312 -29.43 -17.20 2.79
N ALA A 313 -30.35 -18.12 2.43
CA ALA A 313 -30.14 -19.10 1.37
C ALA A 313 -29.75 -18.47 0.03
N ASP A 314 -30.52 -17.47 -0.43
CA ASP A 314 -30.36 -16.84 -1.75
C ASP A 314 -29.03 -16.04 -1.89
N GLN A 315 -28.32 -15.76 -0.78
CA GLN A 315 -27.08 -15.01 -0.75
C GLN A 315 -25.83 -15.91 -0.61
N ILE A 316 -26.00 -17.18 -0.31
CA ILE A 316 -24.91 -18.15 -0.17
C ILE A 316 -24.67 -18.83 -1.50
N LYS A 317 -23.69 -18.34 -2.28
CA LYS A 317 -23.38 -18.86 -3.62
C LYS A 317 -22.74 -20.24 -3.61
N GLU A 318 -22.02 -20.60 -2.53
CA GLU A 318 -21.30 -21.85 -2.38
C GLU A 318 -21.62 -22.50 -1.02
N PRO A 319 -22.65 -23.34 -0.93
CA PRO A 319 -23.10 -23.91 0.35
C PRO A 319 -22.06 -24.80 1.06
N LYS A 320 -21.02 -25.27 0.35
CA LYS A 320 -19.92 -26.06 0.94
C LYS A 320 -18.82 -25.20 1.57
N ARG A 321 -18.86 -23.87 1.37
CA ARG A 321 -17.86 -22.97 1.94
C ARG A 321 -18.20 -22.63 3.39
N THR A 322 -17.27 -22.88 4.30
CA THR A 322 -17.41 -22.45 5.70
C THR A 322 -17.49 -20.94 5.78
N LEU A 323 -18.63 -20.41 6.20
CA LEU A 323 -18.81 -18.99 6.45
C LEU A 323 -18.09 -18.60 7.76
N ARG A 324 -17.57 -17.39 7.84
CA ARG A 324 -16.79 -16.95 9.00
C ARG A 324 -17.19 -15.57 9.47
N ILE A 325 -17.17 -15.38 10.78
CA ILE A 325 -17.36 -14.10 11.46
C ILE A 325 -16.04 -13.74 12.13
N LEU A 326 -15.58 -12.53 11.92
CA LEU A 326 -14.44 -11.94 12.61
C LEU A 326 -14.96 -11.08 13.76
N MET A 327 -14.44 -11.31 14.96
CA MET A 327 -14.69 -10.50 16.14
C MET A 327 -13.37 -9.98 16.68
N ILE A 328 -13.28 -8.67 16.93
CA ILE A 328 -12.14 -8.02 17.57
C ILE A 328 -12.55 -7.58 18.96
N THR A 329 -11.76 -7.94 19.96
CA THR A 329 -12.05 -7.67 21.37
C THR A 329 -10.87 -6.97 22.07
N ASN A 330 -11.10 -6.53 23.30
CA ASN A 330 -10.05 -6.02 24.18
C ASN A 330 -9.49 -7.09 25.13
N ASP A 331 -9.81 -8.37 24.92
CA ASP A 331 -9.20 -9.48 25.64
C ASP A 331 -7.77 -9.69 25.10
N PRO A 332 -6.70 -9.59 25.92
CA PRO A 332 -5.33 -9.75 25.47
C PRO A 332 -5.03 -11.13 24.86
N ASP A 333 -5.69 -12.18 25.37
CA ASP A 333 -5.50 -13.54 24.90
C ASP A 333 -6.37 -13.88 23.69
N ARG A 334 -7.48 -13.16 23.51
CA ARG A 334 -8.48 -13.36 22.44
C ARG A 334 -8.83 -12.06 21.72
N GLY A 335 -7.83 -11.25 21.41
CA GLY A 335 -8.01 -9.99 20.67
C GLY A 335 -8.59 -10.16 19.26
N LYS A 336 -8.34 -11.30 18.63
CA LYS A 336 -8.94 -11.75 17.36
C LYS A 336 -9.62 -13.10 17.53
N VAL A 337 -10.87 -13.17 17.17
CA VAL A 337 -11.65 -14.40 17.20
C VAL A 337 -12.33 -14.63 15.85
N VAL A 338 -12.15 -15.82 15.29
CA VAL A 338 -12.82 -16.23 14.05
C VAL A 338 -13.80 -17.35 14.39
N ILE A 339 -15.10 -17.08 14.21
CA ILE A 339 -16.18 -18.02 14.45
C ILE A 339 -16.58 -18.65 13.11
N LYS A 340 -16.57 -19.97 13.05
CA LYS A 340 -16.97 -20.73 11.86
C LYS A 340 -18.47 -21.00 11.88
N ILE A 341 -19.15 -20.72 10.75
CA ILE A 341 -20.59 -20.98 10.60
C ILE A 341 -20.76 -22.02 9.50
N ASN A 342 -21.36 -23.16 9.88
CA ASN A 342 -21.63 -24.26 8.98
C ASN A 342 -23.11 -24.24 8.58
N VAL A 343 -23.36 -24.35 7.27
CA VAL A 343 -24.70 -24.45 6.65
C VAL A 343 -24.67 -25.56 5.63
N ARG A 344 -25.78 -26.27 5.48
CA ARG A 344 -25.90 -27.40 4.54
C ARG A 344 -27.12 -27.26 3.65
#